data_71f456f9043ca286521b103a0f52fdd5
#
_entry.id   71f456f9043ca286521b103a0f52fdd5
#
_cell.length_a   1.000
_cell.length_b   1.000
_cell.length_c   1.000
_cell.angle_alpha   90.00
_cell.angle_beta   90.00
_cell.angle_gamma   90.00
#
_symmetry.space_group_name_H-M   'P 1'
#
loop_
_entity.id
_entity.type
_entity.pdbx_description
1 polymer ?
#
loop_
_entity_poly.entity_id
_entity_poly.type
_entity_poly.pdbx_seq_one_letter_code
_entity_poly.pdbx_strand_id
1 'polypeptide(L)'
;GKEALRFNLAESATGLTVYLSRLFTQDDGGDFVESGRLRLLDADGHVVKETSFHAGGAAGTQAITLTSDLAFSAIELSAGVYDGSTFVPGGYAHADGSFAATVTSDAVGVKHGSDFLVDKIDFQVPVLGVPLTDVFAP
;
A
#
# COMPACT_ATOMS: atom_id res chain seq x y z
N GLY A 1 -7.95 -3.00 9.72
CA GLY A 1 -7.07 -3.01 10.78
C GLY A 1 -5.99 -1.98 10.85
N LYS A 2 -5.35 -1.97 11.98
CA LYS A 2 -4.26 -1.04 12.26
C LYS A 2 -2.89 -1.65 11.98
N GLU A 3 -2.85 -2.89 11.55
CA GLU A 3 -1.62 -3.61 11.38
C GLU A 3 -0.94 -3.27 10.08
N ALA A 4 0.38 -3.26 10.11
CA ALA A 4 1.19 -3.14 8.91
C ALA A 4 1.62 -4.54 8.48
N LEU A 5 1.56 -4.80 7.17
CA LEU A 5 2.09 -6.02 6.59
C LEU A 5 3.48 -5.71 6.04
N ARG A 6 4.46 -6.48 6.44
CA ARG A 6 5.81 -6.33 5.94
C ARG A 6 6.24 -7.57 5.17
N PHE A 7 6.81 -7.34 4.01
CA PHE A 7 7.35 -8.39 3.16
C PHE A 7 8.82 -8.13 2.92
N ASN A 8 9.67 -9.08 3.30
CA ASN A 8 11.10 -9.01 3.01
C ASN A 8 11.35 -9.76 1.72
N LEU A 9 12.11 -9.16 0.82
CA LEU A 9 12.39 -9.73 -0.49
C LEU A 9 13.67 -10.56 -0.45
N ALA A 10 13.68 -11.68 -1.18
CA ALA A 10 14.90 -12.47 -1.34
C ALA A 10 15.94 -11.73 -2.19
N GLU A 11 15.48 -10.90 -3.11
CA GLU A 11 16.34 -10.07 -3.95
C GLU A 11 15.83 -8.65 -3.94
N SER A 12 16.75 -7.69 -4.05
CA SER A 12 16.37 -6.30 -4.18
C SER A 12 15.58 -6.06 -5.46
N ALA A 13 14.63 -5.14 -5.41
CA ALA A 13 13.79 -4.80 -6.54
C ALA A 13 13.80 -3.29 -6.75
N THR A 14 13.35 -2.84 -7.92
CA THR A 14 13.24 -1.42 -8.25
C THR A 14 11.80 -1.04 -8.61
N GLY A 15 10.90 -1.98 -8.57
CA GLY A 15 9.48 -1.70 -8.82
C GLY A 15 8.60 -2.84 -8.35
N LEU A 16 7.33 -2.54 -8.20
CA LEU A 16 6.34 -3.56 -7.87
C LEU A 16 4.95 -3.12 -8.31
N THR A 17 4.09 -4.11 -8.43
CA THR A 17 2.64 -3.89 -8.53
C THR A 17 1.98 -4.72 -7.44
N VAL A 18 1.18 -4.05 -6.62
CA VAL A 18 0.41 -4.70 -5.56
C VAL A 18 -1.04 -4.78 -6.01
N TYR A 19 -1.60 -5.96 -5.93
CA TYR A 19 -3.01 -6.20 -6.27
C TYR A 19 -3.79 -6.33 -4.97
N LEU A 20 -4.73 -5.42 -4.78
CA LEU A 20 -5.52 -5.33 -3.55
C LEU A 20 -6.97 -5.70 -3.83
N SER A 21 -7.62 -6.26 -2.85
CA SER A 21 -9.06 -6.49 -2.86
C SER A 21 -9.68 -5.95 -1.58
N ARG A 22 -11.00 -5.84 -1.58
CA ARG A 22 -11.78 -5.26 -0.49
C ARG A 22 -11.42 -3.80 -0.22
N LEU A 23 -11.04 -3.10 -1.27
CA LEU A 23 -10.71 -1.68 -1.21
C LEU A 23 -11.90 -0.90 -1.75
N PHE A 24 -12.83 -0.56 -0.89
CA PHE A 24 -14.13 -0.01 -1.25
C PHE A 24 -14.20 1.50 -1.11
N THR A 25 -15.02 2.12 -1.95
CA THR A 25 -15.27 3.56 -1.91
C THR A 25 -16.41 3.93 -0.97
N GLN A 26 -17.21 2.96 -0.56
CA GLN A 26 -18.36 3.18 0.32
C GLN A 26 -18.42 2.06 1.34
N ASP A 27 -17.42 2.03 2.20
CA ASP A 27 -17.37 1.01 3.22
C ASP A 27 -18.38 1.32 4.32
N ASP A 28 -18.98 0.26 4.86
CA ASP A 28 -19.95 0.35 5.96
C ASP A 28 -21.14 1.27 5.66
N GLY A 29 -21.57 1.27 4.41
CA GLY A 29 -22.78 1.99 4.01
C GLY A 29 -22.61 3.48 3.99
N GLY A 30 -21.39 3.95 3.97
CA GLY A 30 -21.21 5.35 4.17
C GLY A 30 -20.33 6.08 3.21
N ASP A 31 -19.76 7.06 3.78
CA ASP A 31 -18.97 8.10 3.23
C ASP A 31 -17.49 7.78 3.39
N PHE A 32 -17.17 6.51 3.64
CA PHE A 32 -15.82 6.11 4.03
C PHE A 32 -15.10 5.43 2.88
N VAL A 33 -13.93 5.97 2.54
CA VAL A 33 -13.10 5.46 1.45
C VAL A 33 -11.94 4.68 2.06
N GLU A 34 -11.84 3.40 1.72
CA GLU A 34 -10.73 2.57 2.13
C GLU A 34 -9.42 3.17 1.62
N SER A 35 -8.42 3.21 2.47
CA SER A 35 -7.15 3.83 2.14
C SER A 35 -5.98 3.14 2.82
N GLY A 36 -4.79 3.44 2.34
CA GLY A 36 -3.59 2.85 2.89
C GLY A 36 -2.31 3.53 2.42
N ARG A 37 -1.21 2.95 2.83
CA ARG A 37 0.12 3.42 2.50
C ARG A 37 1.03 2.26 2.13
N LEU A 38 1.81 2.46 1.07
CA LEU A 38 2.85 1.53 0.64
C LEU A 38 4.20 2.21 0.80
N ARG A 39 5.11 1.56 1.53
CA ARG A 39 6.48 2.03 1.73
C ARG A 39 7.47 1.03 1.15
N LEU A 40 8.49 1.55 0.49
CA LEU A 40 9.62 0.76 0.01
C LEU A 40 10.81 1.05 0.91
N LEU A 41 11.44 -0.01 1.42
CA LEU A 41 12.51 0.11 2.41
C LEU A 41 13.80 -0.49 1.86
N ASP A 42 14.93 0.14 2.17
CA ASP A 42 16.24 -0.42 1.83
C ASP A 42 16.65 -1.51 2.85
N ALA A 43 17.84 -2.06 2.67
CA ALA A 43 18.35 -3.13 3.53
C ALA A 43 18.53 -2.69 4.98
N ASP A 44 18.70 -1.40 5.23
CA ASP A 44 18.86 -0.84 6.56
C ASP A 44 17.52 -0.44 7.19
N GLY A 45 16.43 -0.63 6.47
CA GLY A 45 15.11 -0.30 6.96
C GLY A 45 14.70 1.15 6.72
N HIS A 46 15.47 1.90 5.95
CA HIS A 46 15.12 3.28 5.61
C HIS A 46 14.12 3.31 4.46
N VAL A 47 13.18 4.23 4.55
CA VAL A 47 12.18 4.42 3.49
C VAL A 47 12.84 5.10 2.31
N VAL A 48 12.87 4.43 1.17
CA VAL A 48 13.41 5.00 -0.07
C VAL A 48 12.32 5.60 -0.93
N LYS A 49 11.09 5.16 -0.75
CA LYS A 49 9.93 5.72 -1.44
C LYS A 49 8.65 5.30 -0.73
N GLU A 50 7.63 6.15 -0.80
CA GLU A 50 6.31 5.78 -0.30
C GLU A 50 5.22 6.44 -1.13
N THR A 51 4.06 5.83 -1.11
CA THR A 51 2.85 6.41 -1.70
C THR A 51 1.67 6.04 -0.82
N SER A 52 0.69 6.93 -0.78
CA SER A 52 -0.60 6.61 -0.19
C SER A 52 -1.59 6.32 -1.30
N PHE A 53 -2.62 5.58 -0.97
CA PHE A 53 -3.64 5.20 -1.94
C PHE A 53 -5.00 5.14 -1.27
N HIS A 54 -6.02 5.22 -2.08
CA HIS A 54 -7.41 5.06 -1.63
C HIS A 54 -8.19 4.34 -2.72
N ALA A 55 -9.33 3.79 -2.32
CA ALA A 55 -10.19 3.10 -3.27
C ALA A 55 -10.62 4.05 -4.38
N GLY A 56 -10.45 3.59 -5.62
CA GLY A 56 -10.80 4.39 -6.80
C GLY A 56 -12.10 4.00 -7.45
N GLY A 57 -12.78 2.98 -6.92
CA GLY A 57 -14.02 2.52 -7.51
C GLY A 57 -14.77 1.55 -6.60
N ALA A 58 -15.98 1.23 -6.97
CA ALA A 58 -16.85 0.36 -6.19
C ALA A 58 -16.54 -1.13 -6.36
N ALA A 59 -15.65 -1.49 -7.27
CA ALA A 59 -15.36 -2.89 -7.56
C ALA A 59 -14.61 -3.60 -6.42
N GLY A 60 -13.97 -2.85 -5.54
CA GLY A 60 -13.25 -3.43 -4.43
C GLY A 60 -11.87 -3.99 -4.77
N THR A 61 -11.44 -3.91 -6.00
CA THR A 61 -10.13 -4.39 -6.44
C THR A 61 -9.35 -3.25 -7.08
N GLN A 62 -8.03 -3.24 -6.85
CA GLN A 62 -7.18 -2.18 -7.38
C GLN A 62 -5.74 -2.65 -7.46
N ALA A 63 -5.04 -2.24 -8.50
CA ALA A 63 -3.61 -2.47 -8.64
C ALA A 63 -2.87 -1.16 -8.41
N ILE A 64 -1.76 -1.22 -7.66
CA ILE A 64 -0.93 -0.06 -7.36
C ILE A 64 0.47 -0.38 -7.81
N THR A 65 0.99 0.41 -8.73
CA THR A 65 2.35 0.25 -9.26
C THR A 65 3.23 1.37 -8.73
N LEU A 66 4.40 1.02 -8.24
CA LEU A 66 5.37 1.96 -7.73
C LEU A 66 6.77 1.55 -8.19
N THR A 67 7.52 2.51 -8.70
CA THR A 67 8.91 2.29 -9.11
C THR A 67 9.82 3.21 -8.31
N SER A 68 11.06 2.79 -8.12
CA SER A 68 12.04 3.54 -7.35
C SER A 68 13.38 3.54 -8.08
N ASP A 69 14.07 4.68 -8.05
CA ASP A 69 15.43 4.78 -8.58
C ASP A 69 16.43 4.03 -7.70
N LEU A 70 16.09 3.89 -6.42
CA LEU A 70 16.90 3.14 -5.48
C LEU A 70 16.30 1.77 -5.26
N ALA A 71 17.15 0.76 -5.20
CA ALA A 71 16.68 -0.59 -4.90
C ALA A 71 16.10 -0.68 -3.49
N PHE A 72 15.05 -1.46 -3.34
CA PHE A 72 14.46 -1.75 -2.04
C PHE A 72 14.48 -3.26 -1.78
N SER A 73 14.55 -3.64 -0.52
CA SER A 73 14.59 -5.05 -0.11
C SER A 73 13.47 -5.42 0.83
N ALA A 74 12.60 -4.49 1.17
CA ALA A 74 11.40 -4.79 1.93
C ALA A 74 10.31 -3.79 1.56
N ILE A 75 9.08 -4.20 1.78
CA ILE A 75 7.92 -3.31 1.62
C ILE A 75 7.04 -3.39 2.84
N GLU A 76 6.34 -2.31 3.12
CA GLU A 76 5.31 -2.25 4.16
C GLU A 76 4.01 -1.74 3.57
N LEU A 77 2.94 -2.46 3.86
CA LEU A 77 1.59 -2.05 3.51
C LEU A 77 0.80 -1.80 4.78
N SER A 78 0.24 -0.63 4.90
CA SER A 78 -0.53 -0.24 6.08
C SER A 78 -1.88 0.30 5.65
N ALA A 79 -2.94 -0.18 6.27
CA ALA A 79 -4.25 0.43 6.11
C ALA A 79 -4.28 1.71 6.94
N GLY A 80 -4.83 2.76 6.40
CA GLY A 80 -4.91 4.04 7.08
C GLY A 80 -4.85 5.22 6.14
N VAL A 81 -4.78 6.41 6.71
CA VAL A 81 -4.82 7.66 5.95
C VAL A 81 -3.93 8.70 6.59
N TYR A 82 -3.44 9.64 5.80
CA TYR A 82 -2.69 10.78 6.31
C TYR A 82 -3.66 11.87 6.76
N ASP A 83 -3.42 12.37 7.97
CA ASP A 83 -4.03 13.59 8.50
C ASP A 83 -2.96 14.68 8.45
N GLY A 84 -2.97 15.44 7.40
CA GLY A 84 -1.88 16.38 7.15
C GLY A 84 -0.58 15.63 6.86
N SER A 85 0.36 15.69 7.79
CA SER A 85 1.65 15.01 7.64
C SER A 85 1.78 13.73 8.47
N THR A 86 0.73 13.38 9.24
CA THR A 86 0.75 12.23 10.14
C THR A 86 -0.09 11.10 9.58
N PHE A 87 0.49 9.92 9.48
CA PHE A 87 -0.26 8.73 9.08
C PHE A 87 -1.03 8.18 10.27
N VAL A 88 -2.33 7.96 10.09
CA VAL A 88 -3.21 7.41 11.12
C VAL A 88 -3.56 5.98 10.74
N PRO A 89 -2.96 4.98 11.41
CA PRO A 89 -3.25 3.58 11.12
C PRO A 89 -4.74 3.27 11.36
N GLY A 90 -5.34 2.58 10.41
CA GLY A 90 -6.74 2.23 10.48
C GLY A 90 -7.69 3.36 10.17
N GLY A 91 -7.19 4.56 9.94
CA GLY A 91 -8.01 5.69 9.54
C GLY A 91 -8.50 5.55 8.11
N TYR A 92 -9.47 6.38 7.74
CA TYR A 92 -9.99 6.41 6.39
C TYR A 92 -10.43 7.83 6.05
N ALA A 93 -10.59 8.09 4.76
CA ALA A 93 -11.07 9.38 4.30
C ALA A 93 -12.57 9.35 4.04
N HIS A 94 -13.21 10.50 4.14
CA HIS A 94 -14.56 10.66 3.62
C HIS A 94 -14.52 10.77 2.09
N ALA A 95 -15.67 10.56 1.47
CA ALA A 95 -15.77 10.64 0.02
C ALA A 95 -15.38 12.01 -0.54
N ASP A 96 -15.52 13.06 0.26
CA ASP A 96 -15.11 14.41 -0.13
C ASP A 96 -13.61 14.67 0.04
N GLY A 97 -12.87 13.66 0.51
CA GLY A 97 -11.42 13.75 0.73
C GLY A 97 -11.03 14.24 2.11
N SER A 98 -11.97 14.60 2.96
CA SER A 98 -11.63 15.02 4.31
C SER A 98 -11.23 13.82 5.16
N PHE A 99 -10.40 14.09 6.17
CA PHE A 99 -9.88 13.07 7.06
C PHE A 99 -10.98 12.53 7.99
N ALA A 100 -10.97 11.22 8.15
CA ALA A 100 -11.80 10.57 9.15
C ALA A 100 -10.95 9.56 9.90
N ALA A 101 -10.77 9.75 11.18
CA ALA A 101 -10.07 8.80 12.02
C ALA A 101 -10.89 7.53 12.16
N THR A 102 -10.25 6.45 12.62
CA THR A 102 -10.95 5.22 12.95
C THR A 102 -12.09 5.50 13.91
N VAL A 103 -13.26 5.02 13.54
CA VAL A 103 -14.47 5.23 14.34
C VAL A 103 -14.84 3.91 15.00
N THR A 104 -15.11 3.98 16.29
CA THR A 104 -15.80 2.88 16.96
C THR A 104 -17.28 3.12 16.78
N SER A 105 -17.91 2.27 16.00
CA SER A 105 -19.32 2.45 15.79
C SER A 105 -20.09 1.90 16.95
N ASP A 106 -21.15 2.38 17.12
CA ASP A 106 -22.42 1.95 17.63
C ASP A 106 -22.43 0.96 18.78
N ALA A 107 -23.62 0.61 19.14
CA ALA A 107 -23.94 -0.25 20.25
C ALA A 107 -23.37 -1.67 20.17
N VAL A 108 -22.91 -2.11 19.03
CA VAL A 108 -22.32 -3.44 18.90
C VAL A 108 -20.80 -3.42 18.94
N GLY A 109 -20.21 -2.25 19.09
CA GLY A 109 -18.77 -2.13 19.23
C GLY A 109 -17.98 -2.43 17.97
N VAL A 110 -18.58 -2.36 16.82
CA VAL A 110 -17.91 -2.56 15.55
C VAL A 110 -17.03 -1.36 15.27
N LYS A 111 -15.80 -1.61 14.87
CA LYS A 111 -14.88 -0.55 14.49
C LYS A 111 -14.92 -0.37 12.98
N HIS A 112 -15.00 0.87 12.55
CA HIS A 112 -14.88 1.24 11.16
C HIS A 112 -13.50 1.82 10.93
N GLY A 113 -12.86 1.38 9.88
CA GLY A 113 -11.56 1.87 9.51
C GLY A 113 -11.13 1.18 8.23
N SER A 114 -10.08 1.70 7.62
CA SER A 114 -9.57 1.11 6.38
C SER A 114 -9.11 -0.32 6.61
N ASP A 115 -9.52 -1.19 5.70
CA ASP A 115 -9.22 -2.61 5.73
C ASP A 115 -9.24 -3.12 4.30
N PHE A 116 -8.21 -3.85 3.90
CA PHE A 116 -8.11 -4.40 2.57
C PHE A 116 -7.26 -5.66 2.61
N LEU A 117 -7.30 -6.45 1.54
CA LEU A 117 -6.51 -7.67 1.41
C LEU A 117 -5.50 -7.50 0.29
N VAL A 118 -4.33 -8.07 0.52
CA VAL A 118 -3.30 -8.16 -0.51
C VAL A 118 -3.45 -9.50 -1.19
N ASP A 119 -3.80 -9.49 -2.48
CA ASP A 119 -4.00 -10.70 -3.23
C ASP A 119 -2.71 -11.21 -3.87
N LYS A 120 -1.87 -10.29 -4.34
CA LYS A 120 -0.68 -10.64 -5.10
C LYS A 120 0.26 -9.46 -5.16
N ILE A 121 1.56 -9.73 -5.21
CA ILE A 121 2.57 -8.70 -5.43
C ILE A 121 3.52 -9.21 -6.51
N ASP A 122 3.70 -8.41 -7.56
CA ASP A 122 4.69 -8.66 -8.60
C ASP A 122 5.83 -7.68 -8.44
N PHE A 123 7.06 -8.17 -8.46
CA PHE A 123 8.25 -7.34 -8.31
C PHE A 123 9.00 -7.22 -9.61
N GLN A 124 9.61 -6.05 -9.83
CA GLN A 124 10.54 -5.83 -10.92
C GLN A 124 11.95 -5.84 -10.35
N VAL A 125 12.68 -6.87 -10.69
CA VAL A 125 14.06 -7.05 -10.23
C VAL A 125 15.01 -6.48 -11.28
N PRO A 126 16.00 -5.67 -10.90
CA PRO A 126 16.95 -5.15 -11.87
C PRO A 126 17.75 -6.29 -12.52
N VAL A 127 18.05 -6.14 -13.79
CA VAL A 127 18.89 -7.09 -14.51
C VAL A 127 20.36 -6.78 -14.20
N LEU A 128 20.73 -6.92 -12.95
CA LEU A 128 22.10 -6.87 -12.40
C LEU A 128 23.07 -5.91 -13.09
N GLY A 129 22.58 -4.88 -13.77
CA GLY A 129 23.42 -3.95 -14.48
C GLY A 129 24.18 -4.53 -15.67
N VAL A 130 23.84 -5.72 -16.09
CA VAL A 130 24.47 -6.37 -17.23
C VAL A 130 23.53 -6.26 -18.43
N PRO A 131 23.91 -5.55 -19.49
CA PRO A 131 23.10 -5.52 -20.70
C PRO A 131 22.92 -6.91 -21.27
N LEU A 132 21.80 -7.13 -21.95
CA LEU A 132 21.52 -8.43 -22.55
C LEU A 132 22.64 -8.88 -23.49
N THR A 133 23.25 -7.94 -24.16
CA THR A 133 24.38 -8.25 -25.04
C THR A 133 25.56 -8.85 -24.28
N ASP A 134 25.75 -8.40 -23.05
CA ASP A 134 26.83 -8.93 -22.21
C ASP A 134 26.49 -10.28 -21.63
N VAL A 135 25.18 -10.51 -21.37
CA VAL A 135 24.75 -11.80 -20.89
C VAL A 135 24.99 -12.90 -21.90
N PHE A 136 24.85 -12.59 -23.16
CA PHE A 136 25.03 -13.55 -24.25
C PHE A 136 26.38 -13.46 -24.90
N ALA A 137 27.16 -12.50 -24.51
CA ALA A 137 28.53 -12.39 -25.06
C ALA A 137 29.40 -13.48 -24.43
N PRO A 138 30.18 -14.15 -25.23
CA PRO A 138 31.12 -15.13 -24.69
C PRO A 138 32.19 -14.48 -23.85
#